data_f3018e86534af0897e6d9bd9c6a4c540
#
_entry.id   f3018e86534af0897e6d9bd9c6a4c540
#
_cell.length_a   1.000
_cell.length_b   1.000
_cell.length_c   1.000
_cell.angle_alpha   90.00
_cell.angle_beta   90.00
_cell.angle_gamma   90.00
#
_symmetry.space_group_name_H-M   'P 1'
#
loop_
_entity.id
_entity.type
_entity.pdbx_description
1 polymer ?
#
loop_
_entity_poly.entity_id
_entity_poly.type
_entity_poly.pdbx_seq_one_letter_code
_entity_poly.pdbx_strand_id
1 'polypeptide(L)'
;KPRTDWDSTYVPHGIDEDKYYPVTEEKELLEMKKFKQELLNNKPTDFVLLYVNRNIRRKMVGDCVLAFKDFVNSLPPEKRDRVTYVMHTQPIDDNGTDIPAVIEAVAPECNVVFSYKKLDPQQMNWLYNIADVTMNLASNEGFGLGTCESLMAGTPIIVNVTGGLQDQCGFKVNDKL
;
A
#
# COMPACT_ATOMS: atom_id res chain seq x y z
N LYS A 1 21.87 -28.43 -27.80
CA LYS A 1 22.38 -27.08 -28.14
C LYS A 1 21.42 -26.06 -27.57
N PRO A 2 21.88 -24.98 -26.95
CA PRO A 2 20.97 -23.89 -26.56
C PRO A 2 20.33 -23.33 -27.85
N ARG A 3 19.03 -23.04 -27.79
CA ARG A 3 18.35 -22.33 -28.87
C ARG A 3 18.93 -20.92 -28.94
N THR A 4 19.42 -20.53 -30.09
CA THR A 4 20.04 -19.21 -30.33
C THR A 4 19.16 -18.28 -31.18
N ASP A 5 17.94 -18.73 -31.46
CA ASP A 5 16.96 -18.08 -32.34
C ASP A 5 15.77 -17.49 -31.59
N TRP A 6 16.01 -17.06 -30.34
CA TRP A 6 14.96 -16.43 -29.54
C TRP A 6 15.06 -14.91 -29.68
N ASP A 7 14.05 -14.33 -30.29
CA ASP A 7 13.80 -12.89 -30.20
C ASP A 7 13.17 -12.60 -28.85
N SER A 8 13.81 -11.79 -28.02
CA SER A 8 13.27 -11.33 -26.74
C SER A 8 12.97 -9.84 -26.83
N THR A 9 11.71 -9.48 -26.53
CA THR A 9 11.29 -8.09 -26.46
C THR A 9 10.82 -7.76 -25.07
N TYR A 10 11.27 -6.63 -24.52
CA TYR A 10 10.77 -6.11 -23.27
C TYR A 10 9.35 -5.59 -23.45
N VAL A 11 8.42 -6.17 -22.71
CA VAL A 11 7.03 -5.69 -22.63
C VAL A 11 6.81 -5.17 -21.21
N PRO A 12 6.70 -3.84 -21.03
CA PRO A 12 6.46 -3.25 -19.72
C PRO A 12 5.07 -3.67 -19.20
N HIS A 13 4.97 -3.76 -17.89
CA HIS A 13 3.69 -3.97 -17.23
C HIS A 13 2.84 -2.71 -17.36
N GLY A 14 1.53 -2.88 -17.56
CA GLY A 14 0.56 -1.79 -17.61
C GLY A 14 -0.52 -1.96 -16.56
N ILE A 15 -1.18 -0.86 -16.21
CA ILE A 15 -2.35 -0.81 -15.35
C ILE A 15 -3.47 -0.10 -16.12
N ASP A 16 -4.68 -0.58 -15.90
CA ASP A 16 -5.89 -0.08 -16.53
C ASP A 16 -6.27 1.28 -15.89
N GLU A 17 -6.18 2.35 -16.66
CA GLU A 17 -6.48 3.71 -16.23
C GLU A 17 -7.96 3.94 -15.93
N ASP A 18 -8.85 3.12 -16.49
CA ASP A 18 -10.28 3.19 -16.19
C ASP A 18 -10.62 2.61 -14.81
N LYS A 19 -9.69 1.88 -14.19
CA LYS A 19 -9.90 1.27 -12.87
C LYS A 19 -9.28 2.04 -11.72
N TYR A 20 -8.17 2.75 -11.97
CA TYR A 20 -7.43 3.47 -10.95
C TYR A 20 -7.22 4.91 -11.39
N TYR A 21 -7.89 5.83 -10.70
CA TYR A 21 -7.93 7.25 -11.01
C TYR A 21 -8.21 8.07 -9.74
N PRO A 22 -7.80 9.35 -9.70
CA PRO A 22 -8.20 10.25 -8.62
C PRO A 22 -9.71 10.50 -8.66
N VAL A 23 -10.41 10.21 -7.57
CA VAL A 23 -11.86 10.43 -7.45
C VAL A 23 -12.14 11.91 -7.31
N THR A 24 -12.88 12.49 -8.26
CA THR A 24 -13.22 13.93 -8.29
C THR A 24 -14.73 14.18 -8.38
N GLU A 25 -15.51 13.20 -8.83
CA GLU A 25 -16.96 13.32 -8.98
C GLU A 25 -17.65 13.37 -7.62
N GLU A 26 -18.48 14.37 -7.39
CA GLU A 26 -19.15 14.62 -6.09
C GLU A 26 -19.93 13.42 -5.56
N LYS A 27 -20.66 12.74 -6.43
CA LYS A 27 -21.42 11.53 -6.08
C LYS A 27 -20.51 10.41 -5.58
N GLU A 28 -19.41 10.17 -6.32
CA GLU A 28 -18.45 9.13 -5.98
C GLU A 28 -17.68 9.48 -4.69
N LEU A 29 -17.34 10.75 -4.48
CA LEU A 29 -16.73 11.23 -3.23
C LEU A 29 -17.62 10.95 -2.00
N LEU A 30 -18.94 11.07 -2.14
CA LEU A 30 -19.89 10.75 -1.05
C LEU A 30 -19.91 9.25 -0.75
N GLU A 31 -19.88 8.40 -1.78
CA GLU A 31 -19.84 6.94 -1.62
C GLU A 31 -18.49 6.49 -1.03
N MET A 32 -17.39 7.03 -1.53
CA MET A 32 -16.05 6.79 -1.00
C MET A 32 -15.92 7.23 0.47
N LYS A 33 -16.55 8.35 0.86
CA LYS A 33 -16.59 8.79 2.26
C LYS A 33 -17.30 7.79 3.16
N LYS A 34 -18.43 7.23 2.71
CA LYS A 34 -19.12 6.15 3.44
C LYS A 34 -18.24 4.91 3.57
N PHE A 35 -17.61 4.48 2.48
CA PHE A 35 -16.65 3.38 2.47
C PHE A 35 -15.53 3.61 3.49
N LYS A 36 -14.92 4.80 3.51
CA LYS A 36 -13.90 5.17 4.52
C LYS A 36 -14.43 5.04 5.95
N GLN A 37 -15.65 5.56 6.21
CA GLN A 37 -16.26 5.49 7.54
C GLN A 37 -16.50 4.05 7.99
N GLU A 38 -17.03 3.20 7.11
CA GLU A 38 -17.26 1.78 7.40
C GLU A 38 -15.95 1.04 7.62
N LEU A 39 -14.96 1.23 6.76
CA LEU A 39 -13.64 0.60 6.86
C LEU A 39 -12.95 0.95 8.18
N LEU A 40 -13.02 2.19 8.60
CA LEU A 40 -12.39 2.69 9.81
C LEU A 40 -13.27 2.57 11.06
N ASN A 41 -14.42 1.86 10.99
CA ASN A 41 -15.38 1.73 12.09
C ASN A 41 -15.79 3.09 12.69
N ASN A 42 -15.97 4.11 11.84
CA ASN A 42 -16.26 5.49 12.22
C ASN A 42 -15.21 6.15 13.15
N LYS A 43 -14.01 5.56 13.27
CA LYS A 43 -12.94 6.17 14.07
C LYS A 43 -12.45 7.45 13.40
N PRO A 44 -12.41 8.59 14.09
CA PRO A 44 -11.84 9.82 13.56
C PRO A 44 -10.36 9.62 13.20
N THR A 45 -10.02 9.82 11.93
CA THR A 45 -8.68 9.58 11.40
C THR A 45 -8.28 10.75 10.51
N ASP A 46 -7.14 11.37 10.83
CA ASP A 46 -6.59 12.49 10.08
C ASP A 46 -5.54 12.05 9.05
N PHE A 47 -4.93 10.89 9.27
CA PHE A 47 -3.92 10.34 8.37
C PHE A 47 -4.07 8.82 8.25
N VAL A 48 -4.12 8.35 7.01
CA VAL A 48 -4.23 6.94 6.65
C VAL A 48 -2.96 6.49 5.93
N LEU A 49 -2.18 5.63 6.57
CA LEU A 49 -1.15 4.85 5.90
C LEU A 49 -1.80 3.59 5.33
N LEU A 50 -1.47 3.24 4.10
CA LEU A 50 -2.01 2.08 3.41
C LEU A 50 -0.93 1.05 3.09
N TYR A 51 -1.26 -0.23 3.28
CA TYR A 51 -0.48 -1.38 2.82
C TYR A 51 -1.37 -2.27 1.95
N VAL A 52 -0.95 -2.54 0.71
CA VAL A 52 -1.66 -3.42 -0.23
C VAL A 52 -0.67 -4.44 -0.78
N ASN A 53 -0.59 -5.60 -0.15
CA ASN A 53 0.26 -6.70 -0.60
C ASN A 53 -0.24 -8.02 -0.01
N ARG A 54 0.11 -9.13 -0.65
CA ARG A 54 0.00 -10.43 0.00
C ARG A 54 0.95 -10.51 1.20
N ASN A 55 0.50 -11.10 2.30
CA ASN A 55 1.32 -11.36 3.47
C ASN A 55 2.29 -12.52 3.19
N ILE A 56 3.46 -12.21 2.65
CA ILE A 56 4.54 -13.18 2.39
C ILE A 56 5.89 -12.57 2.80
N ARG A 57 6.86 -13.42 3.15
CA ARG A 57 8.13 -13.02 3.75
C ARG A 57 8.82 -11.85 3.04
N ARG A 58 8.96 -11.90 1.70
CA ARG A 58 9.65 -10.83 0.94
C ARG A 58 8.97 -9.45 1.00
N LYS A 59 7.73 -9.37 1.46
CA LYS A 59 6.99 -8.11 1.60
C LYS A 59 7.30 -7.36 2.90
N MET A 60 8.16 -7.93 3.76
CA MET A 60 8.70 -7.26 4.95
C MET A 60 7.62 -6.63 5.82
N VAL A 61 6.53 -7.38 6.06
CA VAL A 61 5.34 -6.85 6.77
C VAL A 61 5.69 -6.40 8.19
N GLY A 62 6.56 -7.15 8.89
CA GLY A 62 7.02 -6.78 10.24
C GLY A 62 7.74 -5.43 10.26
N ASP A 63 8.61 -5.18 9.27
CA ASP A 63 9.31 -3.90 9.15
C ASP A 63 8.35 -2.75 8.83
N CYS A 64 7.30 -3.02 8.04
CA CYS A 64 6.23 -2.05 7.80
C CYS A 64 5.49 -1.66 9.08
N VAL A 65 5.20 -2.64 9.97
CA VAL A 65 4.58 -2.38 11.27
C VAL A 65 5.50 -1.58 12.17
N LEU A 66 6.79 -1.92 12.22
CA LEU A 66 7.79 -1.18 13.00
C LEU A 66 7.94 0.27 12.50
N ALA A 67 8.04 0.46 11.19
CA ALA A 67 8.11 1.81 10.60
C ALA A 67 6.88 2.65 10.94
N PHE A 68 5.69 2.05 10.90
CA PHE A 68 4.46 2.73 11.33
C PHE A 68 4.48 3.11 12.81
N LYS A 69 4.90 2.19 13.68
CA LYS A 69 5.10 2.47 15.12
C LYS A 69 6.03 3.65 15.34
N ASP A 70 7.20 3.64 14.71
CA ASP A 70 8.18 4.72 14.85
C ASP A 70 7.62 6.06 14.36
N PHE A 71 6.87 6.06 13.27
CA PHE A 71 6.14 7.23 12.80
C PHE A 71 5.14 7.73 13.84
N VAL A 72 4.28 6.87 14.38
CA VAL A 72 3.30 7.23 15.41
C VAL A 72 4.00 7.81 16.63
N ASN A 73 5.09 7.18 17.08
CA ASN A 73 5.85 7.65 18.25
C ASN A 73 6.55 9.00 18.04
N SER A 74 6.84 9.35 16.79
CA SER A 74 7.41 10.68 16.44
C SER A 74 6.38 11.81 16.53
N LEU A 75 5.09 11.48 16.55
CA LEU A 75 4.01 12.47 16.61
C LEU A 75 3.75 12.96 18.04
N PRO A 76 3.26 14.20 18.18
CA PRO A 76 2.71 14.69 19.44
C PRO A 76 1.62 13.73 19.98
N PRO A 77 1.55 13.49 21.29
CA PRO A 77 0.63 12.51 21.89
C PRO A 77 -0.83 12.65 21.43
N GLU A 78 -1.31 13.89 21.31
CA GLU A 78 -2.70 14.22 20.90
C GLU A 78 -3.02 13.85 19.45
N LYS A 79 -1.99 13.57 18.62
CA LYS A 79 -2.17 13.19 17.20
C LYS A 79 -2.06 11.68 16.96
N ARG A 80 -1.49 10.93 17.90
CA ARG A 80 -1.20 9.50 17.72
C ARG A 80 -2.45 8.68 17.45
N ASP A 81 -3.55 8.96 18.17
CA ASP A 81 -4.83 8.27 18.00
C ASP A 81 -5.57 8.66 16.71
N ARG A 82 -5.06 9.68 16.00
CA ARG A 82 -5.65 10.20 14.76
C ARG A 82 -4.99 9.63 13.50
N VAL A 83 -4.06 8.70 13.66
CA VAL A 83 -3.36 8.01 12.56
C VAL A 83 -3.80 6.56 12.51
N THR A 84 -4.13 6.07 11.32
CA THR A 84 -4.55 4.67 11.12
C THR A 84 -3.71 4.00 10.05
N TYR A 85 -3.25 2.78 10.33
CA TYR A 85 -2.65 1.91 9.34
C TYR A 85 -3.70 0.94 8.79
N VAL A 86 -4.09 1.11 7.55
CA VAL A 86 -4.98 0.20 6.84
C VAL A 86 -4.14 -0.85 6.12
N MET A 87 -4.33 -2.10 6.47
CA MET A 87 -3.61 -3.23 5.88
C MET A 87 -4.57 -4.08 5.05
N HIS A 88 -4.53 -3.89 3.72
CA HIS A 88 -5.27 -4.74 2.77
C HIS A 88 -4.44 -5.99 2.46
N THR A 89 -4.59 -6.99 3.31
CA THR A 89 -3.84 -8.25 3.28
C THR A 89 -4.54 -9.30 4.14
N GLN A 90 -4.16 -10.57 3.98
CA GLN A 90 -4.53 -11.61 4.94
C GLN A 90 -3.72 -11.39 6.24
N PRO A 91 -4.37 -11.30 7.41
CA PRO A 91 -3.66 -11.10 8.68
C PRO A 91 -2.68 -12.23 9.01
N ILE A 92 -3.00 -13.47 8.60
CA ILE A 92 -2.18 -14.66 8.77
C ILE A 92 -2.07 -15.36 7.42
N ASP A 93 -0.86 -15.72 6.99
CA ASP A 93 -0.58 -16.51 5.78
C ASP A 93 0.53 -17.52 6.10
N ASP A 94 0.40 -18.77 5.65
CA ASP A 94 1.37 -19.87 5.90
C ASP A 94 2.78 -19.51 5.39
N ASN A 95 2.90 -18.67 4.37
CA ASN A 95 4.17 -18.21 3.79
C ASN A 95 4.59 -16.83 4.29
N GLY A 96 3.88 -16.30 5.29
CA GLY A 96 4.03 -14.93 5.77
C GLY A 96 4.24 -14.85 7.27
N THR A 97 3.56 -13.90 7.86
CA THR A 97 3.68 -13.49 9.26
C THR A 97 2.31 -13.53 9.92
N ASP A 98 2.23 -13.90 11.19
CA ASP A 98 1.07 -13.60 12.04
C ASP A 98 1.14 -12.11 12.39
N ILE A 99 0.47 -11.28 11.57
CA ILE A 99 0.52 -9.83 11.72
C ILE A 99 -0.12 -9.37 13.04
N PRO A 100 -1.27 -9.89 13.45
CA PRO A 100 -1.83 -9.60 14.78
C PRO A 100 -0.85 -9.83 15.93
N ALA A 101 -0.16 -10.98 15.95
CA ALA A 101 0.83 -11.27 16.99
C ALA A 101 2.02 -10.30 16.94
N VAL A 102 2.48 -9.89 15.75
CA VAL A 102 3.52 -8.87 15.60
C VAL A 102 3.05 -7.53 16.14
N ILE A 103 1.83 -7.09 15.80
CA ILE A 103 1.27 -5.83 16.31
C ILE A 103 1.18 -5.87 17.84
N GLU A 104 0.63 -6.93 18.41
CA GLU A 104 0.52 -7.09 19.86
C GLU A 104 1.89 -7.01 20.55
N ALA A 105 2.92 -7.62 19.96
CA ALA A 105 4.26 -7.66 20.55
C ALA A 105 5.03 -6.33 20.45
N VAL A 106 4.87 -5.58 19.35
CA VAL A 106 5.76 -4.44 19.06
C VAL A 106 5.05 -3.09 18.91
N ALA A 107 3.75 -3.05 18.63
CA ALA A 107 2.98 -1.85 18.35
C ALA A 107 1.54 -1.89 18.91
N PRO A 108 1.32 -2.36 20.14
CA PRO A 108 -0.04 -2.56 20.69
C PRO A 108 -0.83 -1.27 20.83
N GLU A 109 -0.16 -0.13 20.91
CA GLU A 109 -0.74 1.20 20.99
C GLU A 109 -1.16 1.78 19.63
N CYS A 110 -0.73 1.15 18.52
CA CYS A 110 -0.98 1.66 17.19
C CYS A 110 -2.37 1.26 16.67
N ASN A 111 -3.00 2.19 15.96
CA ASN A 111 -4.30 1.93 15.35
C ASN A 111 -4.12 1.24 13.99
N VAL A 112 -4.38 -0.06 13.95
CA VAL A 112 -4.28 -0.88 12.73
C VAL A 112 -5.64 -1.45 12.37
N VAL A 113 -6.04 -1.33 11.11
CA VAL A 113 -7.28 -1.87 10.56
C VAL A 113 -6.96 -2.85 9.44
N PHE A 114 -7.50 -4.06 9.52
CA PHE A 114 -7.36 -5.05 8.46
C PHE A 114 -8.52 -4.97 7.47
N SER A 115 -8.18 -4.84 6.18
CA SER A 115 -9.06 -4.99 5.04
C SER A 115 -8.70 -6.28 4.31
N TYR A 116 -9.25 -7.42 4.72
CA TYR A 116 -8.90 -8.73 4.16
C TYR A 116 -10.00 -9.30 3.26
N LYS A 117 -11.18 -8.69 3.24
CA LYS A 117 -12.26 -9.08 2.33
C LYS A 117 -11.90 -8.68 0.91
N LYS A 118 -12.34 -9.49 -0.06
CA LYS A 118 -12.20 -9.13 -1.47
C LYS A 118 -13.03 -7.86 -1.74
N LEU A 119 -12.36 -6.84 -2.24
CA LEU A 119 -12.97 -5.61 -2.72
C LEU A 119 -13.22 -5.73 -4.23
N ASP A 120 -14.26 -5.06 -4.72
CA ASP A 120 -14.45 -4.88 -6.15
C ASP A 120 -13.48 -3.82 -6.71
N PRO A 121 -13.35 -3.65 -8.05
CA PRO A 121 -12.41 -2.69 -8.62
C PRO A 121 -12.64 -1.24 -8.17
N GLN A 122 -13.89 -0.81 -8.01
CA GLN A 122 -14.22 0.54 -7.56
C GLN A 122 -13.81 0.75 -6.10
N GLN A 123 -14.13 -0.20 -5.22
CA GLN A 123 -13.70 -0.18 -3.82
C GLN A 123 -12.17 -0.22 -3.68
N MET A 124 -11.47 -0.94 -4.56
CA MET A 124 -10.01 -0.91 -4.59
C MET A 124 -9.48 0.47 -4.96
N ASN A 125 -10.07 1.14 -5.95
CA ASN A 125 -9.71 2.52 -6.27
C ASN A 125 -9.99 3.46 -5.08
N TRP A 126 -11.14 3.33 -4.44
CA TRP A 126 -11.45 4.12 -3.23
C TRP A 126 -10.47 3.85 -2.09
N LEU A 127 -10.02 2.61 -1.92
CA LEU A 127 -9.04 2.27 -0.89
C LEU A 127 -7.73 3.05 -1.06
N TYR A 128 -7.26 3.20 -2.30
CA TYR A 128 -6.10 4.06 -2.59
C TYR A 128 -6.42 5.54 -2.37
N ASN A 129 -7.56 6.01 -2.87
CA ASN A 129 -7.95 7.43 -2.78
C ASN A 129 -8.17 7.92 -1.33
N ILE A 130 -8.57 7.06 -0.39
CA ILE A 130 -8.74 7.44 1.02
C ILE A 130 -7.43 7.46 1.80
N ALA A 131 -6.35 6.93 1.24
CA ALA A 131 -5.04 6.90 1.86
C ALA A 131 -4.26 8.18 1.58
N ASP A 132 -3.49 8.63 2.56
CA ASP A 132 -2.58 9.75 2.42
C ASP A 132 -1.23 9.30 1.82
N VAL A 133 -0.87 8.04 2.04
CA VAL A 133 0.33 7.42 1.46
C VAL A 133 0.21 5.89 1.49
N THR A 134 0.74 5.23 0.46
CA THR A 134 0.89 3.77 0.41
C THR A 134 2.34 3.37 0.65
N MET A 135 2.56 2.42 1.57
CA MET A 135 3.91 1.93 1.91
C MET A 135 4.14 0.50 1.41
N ASN A 136 5.29 0.28 0.77
CA ASN A 136 5.75 -1.04 0.34
C ASN A 136 7.27 -1.18 0.54
N LEU A 137 7.68 -1.82 1.63
CA LEU A 137 9.08 -2.05 1.99
C LEU A 137 9.59 -3.41 1.50
N ALA A 138 8.99 -3.99 0.48
CA ALA A 138 9.41 -5.29 -0.06
C ALA A 138 10.91 -5.34 -0.35
N SER A 139 11.56 -6.42 0.03
CA SER A 139 12.97 -6.66 -0.27
C SER A 139 13.21 -6.98 -1.75
N ASN A 140 12.18 -7.42 -2.44
CA ASN A 140 12.20 -7.70 -3.87
C ASN A 140 10.78 -7.53 -4.46
N GLU A 141 10.70 -6.81 -5.59
CA GLU A 141 9.46 -6.56 -6.30
C GLU A 141 9.68 -6.67 -7.81
N GLY A 142 8.85 -7.48 -8.50
CA GLY A 142 8.90 -7.58 -9.95
C GLY A 142 8.54 -6.26 -10.62
N PHE A 143 7.31 -5.80 -10.41
CA PHE A 143 6.81 -4.51 -10.90
C PHE A 143 6.27 -3.63 -9.76
N GLY A 144 5.45 -4.19 -8.85
CA GLY A 144 4.78 -3.44 -7.81
C GLY A 144 3.43 -2.89 -8.26
N LEU A 145 2.49 -3.80 -8.61
CA LEU A 145 1.15 -3.39 -9.06
C LEU A 145 0.47 -2.45 -8.07
N GLY A 146 0.44 -2.80 -6.78
CA GLY A 146 -0.23 -1.99 -5.77
C GLY A 146 0.35 -0.58 -5.58
N THR A 147 1.63 -0.38 -5.82
CA THR A 147 2.25 0.96 -5.78
C THR A 147 1.95 1.76 -7.03
N CYS A 148 1.91 1.10 -8.19
CA CYS A 148 1.51 1.75 -9.44
C CYS A 148 0.01 2.14 -9.41
N GLU A 149 -0.87 1.26 -8.92
CA GLU A 149 -2.29 1.55 -8.69
C GLU A 149 -2.48 2.75 -7.75
N SER A 150 -1.68 2.82 -6.68
CA SER A 150 -1.66 3.95 -5.75
C SER A 150 -1.33 5.28 -6.44
N LEU A 151 -0.26 5.29 -7.25
CA LEU A 151 0.15 6.48 -8.01
C LEU A 151 -0.92 6.91 -9.02
N MET A 152 -1.55 5.96 -9.70
CA MET A 152 -2.65 6.24 -10.65
C MET A 152 -3.88 6.81 -9.94
N ALA A 153 -4.16 6.35 -8.72
CA ALA A 153 -5.21 6.92 -7.86
C ALA A 153 -4.84 8.31 -7.29
N GLY A 154 -3.64 8.82 -7.56
CA GLY A 154 -3.15 10.11 -7.07
C GLY A 154 -2.53 10.05 -5.67
N THR A 155 -2.36 8.86 -5.11
CA THR A 155 -1.83 8.67 -3.75
C THR A 155 -0.32 8.40 -3.79
N PRO A 156 0.50 9.19 -3.07
CA PRO A 156 1.94 9.02 -3.05
C PRO A 156 2.37 7.69 -2.41
N ILE A 157 3.62 7.26 -2.71
CA ILE A 157 4.17 6.01 -2.22
C ILE A 157 5.44 6.20 -1.40
N ILE A 158 5.65 5.34 -0.40
CA ILE A 158 6.93 5.14 0.30
C ILE A 158 7.36 3.71 -0.02
N VAL A 159 8.49 3.56 -0.69
CA VAL A 159 8.93 2.25 -1.16
C VAL A 159 10.44 2.03 -0.95
N ASN A 160 10.81 0.76 -0.81
CA ASN A 160 12.20 0.35 -0.94
C ASN A 160 12.59 0.31 -2.42
N VAL A 161 13.77 0.86 -2.74
CA VAL A 161 14.27 0.94 -4.13
C VAL A 161 14.77 -0.43 -4.59
N THR A 162 13.85 -1.23 -5.13
CA THR A 162 14.16 -2.59 -5.60
C THR A 162 13.31 -3.00 -6.79
N GLY A 163 13.90 -3.74 -7.73
CA GLY A 163 13.21 -4.27 -8.92
C GLY A 163 12.45 -3.18 -9.69
N GLY A 164 11.22 -3.48 -10.08
CA GLY A 164 10.36 -2.56 -10.85
C GLY A 164 9.89 -1.31 -10.10
N LEU A 165 10.09 -1.22 -8.78
CA LEU A 165 9.80 0.00 -8.03
C LEU A 165 10.74 1.15 -8.41
N GLN A 166 11.92 0.85 -8.92
CA GLN A 166 12.87 1.85 -9.44
C GLN A 166 12.24 2.65 -10.59
N ASP A 167 11.57 1.96 -11.50
CA ASP A 167 10.93 2.60 -12.66
C ASP A 167 9.77 3.51 -12.23
N GLN A 168 9.01 3.11 -11.20
CA GLN A 168 7.89 3.89 -10.67
C GLN A 168 8.33 5.15 -9.92
N CYS A 169 9.48 5.10 -9.26
CA CYS A 169 10.01 6.22 -8.46
C CYS A 169 10.76 7.27 -9.29
N GLY A 170 11.05 7.01 -10.57
CA GLY A 170 11.72 7.97 -11.44
C GLY A 170 13.11 8.36 -10.96
N PHE A 171 13.93 7.40 -10.54
CA PHE A 171 15.28 7.70 -10.05
C PHE A 171 16.18 8.27 -11.15
N LYS A 172 16.82 9.39 -10.86
CA LYS A 172 17.90 9.93 -11.69
C LYS A 172 19.16 9.12 -11.46
N VAL A 173 19.71 8.53 -12.53
CA VAL A 173 21.05 7.97 -12.55
C VAL A 173 21.92 8.94 -13.35
N ASN A 174 22.94 9.56 -12.71
CA ASN A 174 23.81 10.56 -13.33
C ASN A 174 23.03 11.71 -14.00
N ASP A 175 22.08 12.31 -13.28
CA ASP A 175 21.20 13.40 -13.74
C ASP A 175 20.32 13.09 -14.98
N LYS A 176 20.19 11.82 -15.34
CA LYS A 176 19.23 11.36 -16.35
C LYS A 176 18.07 10.65 -15.67
N LEU A 177 16.86 11.01 -16.08
CA LEU A 177 15.64 10.27 -15.76
C LEU A 177 15.62 8.95 -16.52
#